data_6654cc08e5c629bd355baf988c0ffe9d
#
_entry.id   6654cc08e5c629bd355baf988c0ffe9d
#
_cell.length_a   1.000
_cell.length_b   1.000
_cell.length_c   1.000
_cell.angle_alpha   90.00
_cell.angle_beta   90.00
_cell.angle_gamma   90.00
#
_symmetry.space_group_name_H-M   'P 1'
#
loop_
_entity.id
_entity.type
_entity.pdbx_description
1 polymer ?
#
loop_
_entity_poly.entity_id
_entity_poly.type
_entity_poly.pdbx_seq_one_letter_code
_entity_poly.pdbx_strand_id
1 'polypeptide(L)'
;TRSVSAFLLNRSSDVEMEEKIMANIPFLSLKDVTALHGSEINEAICRVVNGGWYLQGRENEQFEQHYAEFIGSKYCVGCANGLDALIWIFRAYIELGVMQPGDEVIVPGNTYIATILAITENGLKPILVEPKPNTLELDDDKIEKVITPRTKAIALVHLYGRCAYTNKIGEICKKYNLKLVEDNAQAHGCKHIDGRMTGSIGDAAGHSFYPGKNLGALGDGGAVTTNDEALAKTIRALANYGSQKKYVFKYTGRNSRLDEIHL
;
A
#
# COMPACT_ATOMS: atom_id res chain seq x y z
N THR A 1 -10.17 -22.48 60.66
CA THR A 1 -11.15 -22.08 59.64
C THR A 1 -11.02 -20.62 59.17
N ARG A 2 -10.32 -19.73 59.90
CA ARG A 2 -10.07 -18.34 59.48
C ARG A 2 -8.87 -18.15 58.55
N SER A 3 -7.94 -19.10 58.49
CA SER A 3 -6.73 -18.98 57.67
C SER A 3 -6.92 -19.36 56.17
N VAL A 4 -7.88 -20.21 55.88
CA VAL A 4 -8.14 -20.71 54.51
C VAL A 4 -8.89 -19.67 53.67
N SER A 5 -9.81 -18.91 54.28
CA SER A 5 -10.55 -17.85 53.57
C SER A 5 -9.67 -16.66 53.17
N ALA A 6 -8.67 -16.29 54.00
CA ALA A 6 -7.74 -15.20 53.69
C ALA A 6 -6.77 -15.57 52.55
N PHE A 7 -6.39 -16.85 52.49
CA PHE A 7 -5.48 -17.33 51.43
C PHE A 7 -6.19 -17.45 50.07
N LEU A 8 -7.47 -17.77 50.06
CA LEU A 8 -8.25 -17.81 48.80
C LEU A 8 -8.62 -16.40 48.30
N LEU A 9 -8.85 -15.44 49.22
CA LEU A 9 -9.10 -14.05 48.84
C LEU A 9 -7.85 -13.35 48.23
N ASN A 10 -6.66 -13.64 48.77
CA ASN A 10 -5.43 -13.14 48.17
C ASN A 10 -5.15 -13.74 46.79
N ARG A 11 -5.42 -15.04 46.58
CA ARG A 11 -5.25 -15.66 45.27
C ARG A 11 -6.22 -15.13 44.23
N SER A 12 -7.45 -14.82 44.57
CA SER A 12 -8.40 -14.23 43.62
C SER A 12 -8.04 -12.80 43.25
N SER A 13 -7.54 -11.99 44.20
CA SER A 13 -7.10 -10.62 43.93
C SER A 13 -5.81 -10.60 43.10
N ASP A 14 -4.91 -11.55 43.30
CA ASP A 14 -3.66 -11.67 42.54
C ASP A 14 -3.95 -12.16 41.10
N VAL A 15 -4.87 -13.13 40.95
CA VAL A 15 -5.30 -13.59 39.63
C VAL A 15 -6.08 -12.49 38.87
N GLU A 16 -7.01 -11.77 39.56
CA GLU A 16 -7.72 -10.64 38.97
C GLU A 16 -6.79 -9.47 38.61
N MET A 17 -5.69 -9.24 39.37
CA MET A 17 -4.70 -8.25 39.06
C MET A 17 -3.79 -8.68 37.90
N GLU A 18 -3.40 -9.97 37.84
CA GLU A 18 -2.66 -10.54 36.70
C GLU A 18 -3.53 -10.55 35.44
N GLU A 19 -4.81 -10.92 35.51
CA GLU A 19 -5.75 -10.84 34.37
C GLU A 19 -5.97 -9.39 33.92
N LYS A 20 -6.07 -8.41 34.83
CA LYS A 20 -6.15 -6.99 34.48
C LYS A 20 -4.88 -6.46 33.83
N ILE A 21 -3.70 -6.90 34.29
CA ILE A 21 -2.42 -6.49 33.71
C ILE A 21 -2.27 -7.12 32.32
N MET A 22 -2.61 -8.40 32.14
CA MET A 22 -2.56 -9.10 30.85
C MET A 22 -3.60 -8.55 29.85
N ALA A 23 -4.78 -8.13 30.34
CA ALA A 23 -5.84 -7.56 29.50
C ALA A 23 -5.52 -6.16 28.96
N ASN A 24 -4.51 -5.49 29.49
CA ASN A 24 -4.13 -4.12 29.12
C ASN A 24 -2.87 -4.00 28.25
N ILE A 25 -2.26 -5.11 27.83
CA ILE A 25 -1.12 -5.08 26.91
C ILE A 25 -1.66 -5.08 25.48
N PRO A 26 -1.61 -3.94 24.76
CA PRO A 26 -2.07 -3.87 23.39
C PRO A 26 -1.11 -4.64 22.46
N PHE A 27 -1.64 -5.29 21.42
CA PHE A 27 -0.83 -5.89 20.38
C PHE A 27 0.06 -4.85 19.68
N LEU A 28 -0.48 -3.65 19.45
CA LEU A 28 0.22 -2.49 18.92
C LEU A 28 -0.33 -1.22 19.60
N SER A 29 0.54 -0.44 20.20
CA SER A 29 0.19 0.87 20.77
C SER A 29 0.57 1.98 19.80
N LEU A 30 -0.36 2.43 18.97
CA LEU A 30 -0.14 3.57 18.06
C LEU A 30 0.20 4.85 18.83
N LYS A 31 -0.35 5.03 20.04
CA LYS A 31 -0.01 6.13 20.93
C LYS A 31 1.49 6.18 21.25
N ASP A 32 2.08 5.02 21.59
CA ASP A 32 3.49 4.96 21.94
C ASP A 32 4.39 5.09 20.71
N VAL A 33 3.97 4.52 19.56
CA VAL A 33 4.66 4.71 18.27
C VAL A 33 4.70 6.19 17.89
N THR A 34 3.56 6.89 17.95
CA THR A 34 3.48 8.33 17.66
C THR A 34 4.32 9.15 18.64
N ALA A 35 4.38 8.75 19.92
CA ALA A 35 5.15 9.46 20.94
C ALA A 35 6.66 9.44 20.70
N LEU A 36 7.19 8.47 19.92
CA LEU A 36 8.63 8.42 19.56
C LEU A 36 9.07 9.66 18.77
N HIS A 37 8.17 10.28 18.00
CA HIS A 37 8.41 11.45 17.17
C HIS A 37 7.40 12.58 17.45
N GLY A 38 6.82 12.61 18.65
CA GLY A 38 5.67 13.47 18.97
C GLY A 38 5.93 14.96 18.80
N SER A 39 7.14 15.47 19.10
CA SER A 39 7.48 16.88 18.89
C SER A 39 7.52 17.23 17.40
N GLU A 40 8.20 16.43 16.60
CA GLU A 40 8.35 16.64 15.14
C GLU A 40 7.00 16.57 14.43
N ILE A 41 6.17 15.60 14.80
CA ILE A 41 4.79 15.44 14.29
C ILE A 41 3.95 16.67 14.66
N ASN A 42 3.96 17.10 15.92
CA ASN A 42 3.19 18.27 16.34
C ASN A 42 3.64 19.55 15.63
N GLU A 43 4.95 19.75 15.43
CA GLU A 43 5.48 20.88 14.67
C GLU A 43 4.99 20.86 13.20
N ALA A 44 4.99 19.69 12.57
CA ALA A 44 4.50 19.52 11.21
C ALA A 44 3.00 19.85 11.10
N ILE A 45 2.18 19.30 12.00
CA ILE A 45 0.74 19.62 12.08
C ILE A 45 0.51 21.12 12.29
N CYS A 46 1.25 21.74 13.22
CA CYS A 46 1.13 23.16 13.47
C CYS A 46 1.51 24.02 12.26
N ARG A 47 2.51 23.62 11.47
CA ARG A 47 2.84 24.33 10.21
C ARG A 47 1.66 24.34 9.25
N VAL A 48 1.01 23.18 9.06
CA VAL A 48 -0.15 23.03 8.18
C VAL A 48 -1.34 23.87 8.67
N VAL A 49 -1.69 23.74 9.96
CA VAL A 49 -2.82 24.46 10.56
C VAL A 49 -2.62 25.96 10.50
N ASN A 50 -1.44 26.46 10.84
CA ASN A 50 -1.11 27.89 10.81
C ASN A 50 -1.03 28.43 9.37
N GLY A 51 -0.65 27.60 8.41
CA GLY A 51 -0.62 27.95 6.99
C GLY A 51 -2.00 27.95 6.33
N GLY A 52 -2.97 27.22 6.88
CA GLY A 52 -4.34 27.12 6.36
C GLY A 52 -4.45 26.43 5.00
N TRP A 53 -3.43 25.72 4.55
CA TRP A 53 -3.43 24.99 3.29
C TRP A 53 -3.44 23.49 3.57
N TYR A 54 -4.56 22.81 3.32
CA TYR A 54 -4.83 21.46 3.79
C TYR A 54 -4.73 20.37 2.71
N LEU A 55 -4.68 20.74 1.42
CA LEU A 55 -4.69 19.76 0.31
C LEU A 55 -3.73 20.19 -0.80
N GLN A 56 -2.94 19.23 -1.30
CA GLN A 56 -2.06 19.42 -2.46
C GLN A 56 -1.14 20.64 -2.31
N GLY A 57 -0.56 20.83 -1.14
CA GLY A 57 0.37 21.88 -0.79
C GLY A 57 1.80 21.35 -0.62
N ARG A 58 2.56 22.10 0.17
CA ARG A 58 4.00 21.91 0.32
C ARG A 58 4.37 20.59 1.00
N GLU A 59 3.67 20.21 2.05
CA GLU A 59 4.02 18.98 2.80
C GLU A 59 3.79 17.76 1.89
N ASN A 60 2.70 17.76 1.10
CA ASN A 60 2.45 16.70 0.12
C ASN A 60 3.53 16.66 -0.99
N GLU A 61 3.92 17.81 -1.54
CA GLU A 61 4.98 17.88 -2.55
C GLU A 61 6.32 17.35 -1.99
N GLN A 62 6.68 17.73 -0.76
CA GLN A 62 7.90 17.25 -0.09
C GLN A 62 7.83 15.75 0.19
N PHE A 63 6.70 15.26 0.69
CA PHE A 63 6.49 13.83 0.91
C PHE A 63 6.67 13.05 -0.39
N GLU A 64 5.97 13.44 -1.45
CA GLU A 64 6.07 12.76 -2.74
C GLU A 64 7.51 12.72 -3.26
N GLN A 65 8.26 13.82 -3.13
CA GLN A 65 9.66 13.87 -3.53
C GLN A 65 10.52 12.93 -2.68
N HIS A 66 10.47 13.07 -1.35
CA HIS A 66 11.29 12.28 -0.43
C HIS A 66 10.95 10.79 -0.52
N TYR A 67 9.66 10.46 -0.66
CA TYR A 67 9.25 9.06 -0.77
C TYR A 67 9.67 8.44 -2.12
N ALA A 68 9.59 9.19 -3.22
CA ALA A 68 10.12 8.75 -4.51
C ALA A 68 11.64 8.48 -4.43
N GLU A 69 12.40 9.40 -3.82
CA GLU A 69 13.85 9.24 -3.58
C GLU A 69 14.14 8.02 -2.69
N PHE A 70 13.40 7.84 -1.58
CA PHE A 70 13.55 6.72 -0.66
C PHE A 70 13.30 5.37 -1.34
N ILE A 71 12.25 5.28 -2.15
CA ILE A 71 11.92 4.05 -2.90
C ILE A 71 12.87 3.83 -4.10
N GLY A 72 13.44 4.90 -4.64
CA GLY A 72 14.28 4.85 -5.86
C GLY A 72 13.45 4.88 -7.15
N SER A 73 12.31 5.57 -7.13
CA SER A 73 11.46 5.82 -8.30
C SER A 73 11.54 7.28 -8.74
N LYS A 74 11.11 7.58 -9.98
CA LYS A 74 11.09 8.96 -10.49
C LYS A 74 9.89 9.77 -10.00
N TYR A 75 8.76 9.11 -9.78
CA TYR A 75 7.50 9.75 -9.44
C TYR A 75 6.86 9.05 -8.25
N CYS A 76 6.29 9.86 -7.37
CA CYS A 76 5.36 9.46 -6.33
C CYS A 76 4.10 10.33 -6.46
N VAL A 77 2.92 9.73 -6.29
CA VAL A 77 1.64 10.42 -6.31
C VAL A 77 0.86 10.02 -5.08
N GLY A 78 0.65 10.94 -4.16
CA GLY A 78 -0.16 10.75 -2.96
C GLY A 78 -1.65 10.55 -3.30
N CYS A 79 -2.30 9.63 -2.59
CA CYS A 79 -3.72 9.34 -2.70
C CYS A 79 -4.33 8.96 -1.35
N ALA A 80 -5.65 8.81 -1.29
CA ALA A 80 -6.38 8.67 -0.03
C ALA A 80 -5.98 7.45 0.80
N ASN A 81 -5.63 6.33 0.17
CA ASN A 81 -5.27 5.08 0.86
C ASN A 81 -4.62 4.08 -0.11
N GLY A 82 -4.15 2.95 0.43
CA GLY A 82 -3.47 1.92 -0.36
C GLY A 82 -4.36 1.20 -1.37
N LEU A 83 -5.65 1.02 -1.08
CA LEU A 83 -6.60 0.44 -2.03
C LEU A 83 -6.76 1.37 -3.25
N ASP A 84 -6.98 2.65 -3.01
CA ASP A 84 -7.09 3.65 -4.06
C ASP A 84 -5.79 3.74 -4.88
N ALA A 85 -4.61 3.60 -4.26
CA ALA A 85 -3.36 3.54 -4.99
C ALA A 85 -3.35 2.44 -6.06
N LEU A 86 -3.75 1.23 -5.70
CA LEU A 86 -3.84 0.11 -6.64
C LEU A 86 -4.96 0.30 -7.67
N ILE A 87 -6.13 0.81 -7.26
CA ILE A 87 -7.24 1.13 -8.18
C ILE A 87 -6.77 2.10 -9.26
N TRP A 88 -6.06 3.16 -8.87
CA TRP A 88 -5.60 4.18 -9.81
C TRP A 88 -4.51 3.67 -10.77
N ILE A 89 -3.66 2.75 -10.37
CA ILE A 89 -2.69 2.10 -11.27
C ILE A 89 -3.45 1.39 -12.40
N PHE A 90 -4.40 0.51 -12.06
CA PHE A 90 -5.14 -0.24 -13.07
C PHE A 90 -6.04 0.67 -13.90
N ARG A 91 -6.70 1.64 -13.27
CA ARG A 91 -7.52 2.61 -13.99
C ARG A 91 -6.70 3.42 -14.99
N ALA A 92 -5.52 3.89 -14.59
CA ALA A 92 -4.65 4.65 -15.47
C ALA A 92 -4.14 3.81 -16.65
N TYR A 93 -3.85 2.53 -16.46
CA TYR A 93 -3.52 1.63 -17.57
C TYR A 93 -4.69 1.45 -18.56
N ILE A 94 -5.93 1.47 -18.08
CA ILE A 94 -7.12 1.45 -18.97
C ILE A 94 -7.22 2.76 -19.74
N GLU A 95 -7.10 3.90 -19.08
CA GLU A 95 -7.18 5.23 -19.73
C GLU A 95 -6.04 5.47 -20.74
N LEU A 96 -4.88 4.81 -20.53
CA LEU A 96 -3.73 4.85 -21.45
C LEU A 96 -3.80 3.77 -22.56
N GLY A 97 -4.85 2.95 -22.59
CA GLY A 97 -5.06 1.92 -23.61
C GLY A 97 -4.14 0.69 -23.47
N VAL A 98 -3.49 0.52 -22.31
CA VAL A 98 -2.65 -0.66 -22.00
C VAL A 98 -3.49 -1.86 -21.64
N MET A 99 -4.63 -1.63 -20.99
CA MET A 99 -5.61 -2.64 -20.56
C MET A 99 -7.03 -2.21 -20.96
N GLN A 100 -7.95 -3.17 -20.92
CA GLN A 100 -9.38 -2.92 -21.10
C GLN A 100 -10.21 -3.80 -20.16
N PRO A 101 -11.46 -3.44 -19.85
CA PRO A 101 -12.34 -4.29 -19.04
C PRO A 101 -12.41 -5.73 -19.58
N GLY A 102 -12.33 -6.70 -18.69
CA GLY A 102 -12.27 -8.12 -19.01
C GLY A 102 -10.85 -8.67 -19.22
N ASP A 103 -9.82 -7.83 -19.30
CA ASP A 103 -8.44 -8.30 -19.27
C ASP A 103 -8.08 -8.92 -17.90
N GLU A 104 -7.10 -9.80 -17.90
CA GLU A 104 -6.74 -10.63 -16.77
C GLU A 104 -5.48 -10.10 -16.05
N VAL A 105 -5.53 -10.14 -14.72
CA VAL A 105 -4.40 -9.80 -13.84
C VAL A 105 -4.12 -10.98 -12.94
N ILE A 106 -2.92 -11.54 -13.01
CA ILE A 106 -2.46 -12.61 -12.13
C ILE A 106 -2.15 -12.04 -10.76
N VAL A 107 -2.63 -12.70 -9.70
CA VAL A 107 -2.49 -12.26 -8.32
C VAL A 107 -2.36 -13.46 -7.37
N PRO A 108 -1.58 -13.38 -6.25
CA PRO A 108 -1.51 -14.47 -5.30
C PRO A 108 -2.86 -14.69 -4.59
N GLY A 109 -3.26 -15.96 -4.43
CA GLY A 109 -4.55 -16.33 -3.83
C GLY A 109 -4.68 -16.01 -2.34
N ASN A 110 -3.58 -15.76 -1.64
CA ASN A 110 -3.50 -15.43 -0.21
C ASN A 110 -3.30 -13.94 0.07
N THR A 111 -3.50 -13.06 -0.93
CA THR A 111 -3.36 -11.61 -0.72
C THR A 111 -4.47 -11.05 0.18
N TYR A 112 -4.24 -9.87 0.75
CA TYR A 112 -5.32 -9.09 1.34
C TYR A 112 -6.32 -8.67 0.27
N ILE A 113 -7.59 -8.64 0.63
CA ILE A 113 -8.71 -8.41 -0.31
C ILE A 113 -8.56 -7.14 -1.16
N ALA A 114 -7.85 -6.12 -0.66
CA ALA A 114 -7.66 -4.84 -1.37
C ALA A 114 -7.05 -5.02 -2.76
N THR A 115 -6.06 -5.89 -2.92
CA THR A 115 -5.44 -6.16 -4.23
C THR A 115 -6.44 -6.71 -5.24
N ILE A 116 -7.33 -7.60 -4.79
CA ILE A 116 -8.39 -8.18 -5.62
C ILE A 116 -9.45 -7.13 -5.96
N LEU A 117 -9.87 -6.34 -4.98
CA LEU A 117 -10.85 -5.26 -5.18
C LEU A 117 -10.34 -4.22 -6.19
N ALA A 118 -9.06 -3.86 -6.12
CA ALA A 118 -8.46 -2.91 -7.07
C ALA A 118 -8.56 -3.40 -8.53
N ILE A 119 -8.41 -4.71 -8.75
CA ILE A 119 -8.57 -5.34 -10.06
C ILE A 119 -10.04 -5.32 -10.49
N THR A 120 -10.94 -5.82 -9.63
CA THR A 120 -12.36 -6.00 -9.98
C THR A 120 -13.13 -4.70 -10.13
N GLU A 121 -12.82 -3.65 -9.35
CA GLU A 121 -13.44 -2.32 -9.49
C GLU A 121 -13.15 -1.67 -10.86
N ASN A 122 -12.06 -2.08 -11.49
CA ASN A 122 -11.71 -1.64 -12.84
C ASN A 122 -12.31 -2.52 -13.96
N GLY A 123 -13.16 -3.48 -13.60
CA GLY A 123 -13.73 -4.44 -14.55
C GLY A 123 -12.72 -5.44 -15.10
N LEU A 124 -11.53 -5.52 -14.48
CA LEU A 124 -10.50 -6.52 -14.79
C LEU A 124 -10.81 -7.83 -14.05
N LYS A 125 -10.24 -8.92 -14.52
CA LYS A 125 -10.45 -10.26 -13.97
C LYS A 125 -9.21 -10.73 -13.18
N PRO A 126 -9.29 -10.94 -11.86
CA PRO A 126 -8.21 -11.54 -11.10
C PRO A 126 -8.07 -13.03 -11.44
N ILE A 127 -6.84 -13.46 -11.73
CA ILE A 127 -6.48 -14.86 -11.92
C ILE A 127 -5.64 -15.26 -10.73
N LEU A 128 -6.24 -16.03 -9.82
CA LEU A 128 -5.61 -16.42 -8.58
C LEU A 128 -4.57 -17.53 -8.82
N VAL A 129 -3.38 -17.34 -8.30
CA VAL A 129 -2.30 -18.34 -8.31
C VAL A 129 -1.91 -18.65 -6.87
N GLU A 130 -1.86 -19.96 -6.56
CA GLU A 130 -1.46 -20.42 -5.23
C GLU A 130 -0.05 -20.00 -4.88
N PRO A 131 0.21 -19.55 -3.64
CA PRO A 131 1.54 -19.20 -3.18
C PRO A 131 2.42 -20.44 -2.97
N LYS A 132 3.73 -20.20 -2.86
CA LYS A 132 4.68 -21.23 -2.39
C LYS A 132 4.46 -21.50 -0.89
N PRO A 133 4.27 -22.75 -0.46
CA PRO A 133 3.96 -23.05 0.95
C PRO A 133 5.01 -22.60 1.96
N ASN A 134 6.28 -22.56 1.55
CA ASN A 134 7.40 -22.21 2.42
C ASN A 134 7.70 -20.72 2.52
N THR A 135 7.19 -19.88 1.59
CA THR A 135 7.45 -18.45 1.55
C THR A 135 6.19 -17.61 1.65
N LEU A 136 5.04 -18.19 1.31
CA LEU A 136 3.73 -17.52 1.15
C LEU A 136 3.70 -16.49 0.01
N GLU A 137 4.76 -16.42 -0.80
CA GLU A 137 4.85 -15.54 -1.96
C GLU A 137 4.28 -16.22 -3.21
N LEU A 138 3.89 -15.42 -4.19
CA LEU A 138 3.38 -15.91 -5.49
C LEU A 138 4.30 -17.01 -6.08
N ASP A 139 3.73 -18.16 -6.39
CA ASP A 139 4.47 -19.28 -6.97
C ASP A 139 4.78 -19.03 -8.45
N ASP A 140 6.01 -18.61 -8.73
CA ASP A 140 6.48 -18.29 -10.08
C ASP A 140 6.53 -19.49 -11.03
N ASP A 141 6.52 -20.74 -10.52
CA ASP A 141 6.41 -21.96 -11.33
C ASP A 141 5.00 -22.22 -11.86
N LYS A 142 4.01 -21.52 -11.31
CA LYS A 142 2.62 -21.66 -11.71
C LYS A 142 2.13 -20.54 -12.64
N ILE A 143 2.84 -19.41 -12.73
CA ILE A 143 2.41 -18.22 -13.46
C ILE A 143 2.16 -18.53 -14.95
N GLU A 144 3.13 -19.12 -15.64
CA GLU A 144 3.02 -19.37 -17.08
C GLU A 144 1.85 -20.29 -17.46
N LYS A 145 1.40 -21.15 -16.53
CA LYS A 145 0.29 -22.11 -16.77
C LYS A 145 -1.07 -21.44 -16.87
N VAL A 146 -1.19 -20.21 -16.36
CA VAL A 146 -2.46 -19.47 -16.33
C VAL A 146 -2.46 -18.26 -17.26
N ILE A 147 -1.36 -18.00 -17.97
CA ILE A 147 -1.29 -16.90 -18.94
C ILE A 147 -2.16 -17.20 -20.15
N THR A 148 -3.00 -16.24 -20.52
CA THR A 148 -3.84 -16.23 -21.72
C THR A 148 -3.55 -14.99 -22.56
N PRO A 149 -4.05 -14.87 -23.79
CA PRO A 149 -3.94 -13.63 -24.59
C PRO A 149 -4.55 -12.40 -23.92
N ARG A 150 -5.43 -12.60 -22.92
CA ARG A 150 -6.04 -11.52 -22.13
C ARG A 150 -5.27 -11.14 -20.89
N THR A 151 -4.27 -11.91 -20.50
CA THR A 151 -3.41 -11.55 -19.36
C THR A 151 -2.58 -10.33 -19.71
N LYS A 152 -2.66 -9.27 -18.89
CA LYS A 152 -1.98 -7.97 -19.12
C LYS A 152 -1.04 -7.59 -17.98
N ALA A 153 -1.23 -8.15 -16.79
CA ALA A 153 -0.38 -7.82 -15.64
C ALA A 153 -0.24 -8.98 -14.66
N ILE A 154 0.80 -8.84 -13.84
CA ILE A 154 0.97 -9.56 -12.58
C ILE A 154 0.88 -8.51 -11.47
N ALA A 155 -0.04 -8.70 -10.51
CA ALA A 155 -0.09 -7.96 -9.25
C ALA A 155 0.71 -8.75 -8.22
N LEU A 156 1.93 -8.31 -7.94
CA LEU A 156 2.85 -8.96 -7.02
C LEU A 156 2.70 -8.35 -5.63
N VAL A 157 2.45 -9.16 -4.62
CA VAL A 157 2.26 -8.70 -3.24
C VAL A 157 3.48 -9.04 -2.41
N HIS A 158 4.09 -8.05 -1.79
CA HIS A 158 5.22 -8.20 -0.86
C HIS A 158 4.70 -8.46 0.55
N LEU A 159 4.17 -9.67 0.76
CA LEU A 159 3.44 -10.04 1.95
C LEU A 159 4.35 -10.03 3.19
N TYR A 160 3.87 -9.42 4.28
CA TYR A 160 4.58 -9.33 5.57
C TYR A 160 5.99 -8.71 5.48
N GLY A 161 6.23 -7.82 4.52
CA GLY A 161 7.52 -7.16 4.34
C GLY A 161 8.59 -8.03 3.68
N ARG A 162 8.21 -9.11 3.00
CA ARG A 162 9.10 -9.96 2.24
C ARG A 162 9.04 -9.62 0.75
N CYS A 163 10.21 -9.50 0.11
CA CYS A 163 10.27 -9.28 -1.33
C CYS A 163 9.82 -10.52 -2.10
N ALA A 164 8.68 -10.42 -2.78
CA ALA A 164 8.11 -11.50 -3.59
C ALA A 164 8.67 -11.56 -5.02
N TYR A 165 9.43 -10.55 -5.44
CA TYR A 165 10.02 -10.52 -6.77
C TYR A 165 11.11 -11.59 -6.93
N THR A 166 11.07 -12.27 -8.07
CA THR A 166 12.14 -13.17 -8.54
C THR A 166 12.53 -12.79 -9.97
N ASN A 167 13.77 -13.10 -10.36
CA ASN A 167 14.21 -12.85 -11.75
C ASN A 167 13.29 -13.57 -12.76
N LYS A 168 12.76 -14.74 -12.40
CA LYS A 168 11.81 -15.49 -13.23
C LYS A 168 10.52 -14.72 -13.48
N ILE A 169 9.98 -14.02 -12.48
CA ILE A 169 8.81 -13.14 -12.68
C ILE A 169 9.14 -12.04 -13.68
N GLY A 170 10.30 -11.41 -13.55
CA GLY A 170 10.75 -10.40 -14.50
C GLY A 170 10.91 -10.93 -15.92
N GLU A 171 11.46 -12.12 -16.08
CA GLU A 171 11.58 -12.80 -17.38
C GLU A 171 10.21 -13.13 -17.99
N ILE A 172 9.27 -13.61 -17.18
CA ILE A 172 7.88 -13.86 -17.60
C ILE A 172 7.22 -12.56 -18.07
N CYS A 173 7.31 -11.48 -17.27
CA CYS A 173 6.76 -10.19 -17.67
C CYS A 173 7.32 -9.70 -19.00
N LYS A 174 8.63 -9.82 -19.20
CA LYS A 174 9.29 -9.45 -20.47
C LYS A 174 8.85 -10.35 -21.63
N LYS A 175 8.80 -11.66 -21.43
CA LYS A 175 8.43 -12.66 -22.44
C LYS A 175 7.01 -12.47 -22.97
N TYR A 176 6.06 -12.17 -22.07
CA TYR A 176 4.65 -12.04 -22.40
C TYR A 176 4.17 -10.59 -22.49
N ASN A 177 5.08 -9.63 -22.39
CA ASN A 177 4.78 -8.18 -22.39
C ASN A 177 3.71 -7.81 -21.33
N LEU A 178 3.88 -8.34 -20.09
CA LEU A 178 2.99 -8.06 -18.96
C LEU A 178 3.50 -6.90 -18.13
N LYS A 179 2.59 -6.10 -17.60
CA LYS A 179 2.89 -5.11 -16.58
C LYS A 179 3.12 -5.79 -15.22
N LEU A 180 4.13 -5.34 -14.50
CA LEU A 180 4.37 -5.75 -13.12
C LEU A 180 3.91 -4.64 -12.18
N VAL A 181 2.83 -4.90 -11.44
CA VAL A 181 2.29 -4.00 -10.42
C VAL A 181 2.63 -4.56 -9.05
N GLU A 182 3.28 -3.77 -8.22
CA GLU A 182 3.64 -4.17 -6.86
C GLU A 182 2.59 -3.67 -5.86
N ASP A 183 2.04 -4.56 -5.04
CA ASP A 183 1.38 -4.20 -3.79
C ASP A 183 2.43 -4.16 -2.69
N ASN A 184 2.87 -2.95 -2.37
CA ASN A 184 3.92 -2.68 -1.39
C ASN A 184 3.37 -2.24 -0.02
N ALA A 185 2.07 -2.46 0.23
CA ALA A 185 1.38 -1.97 1.43
C ALA A 185 1.96 -2.49 2.76
N GLN A 186 2.74 -3.56 2.75
CA GLN A 186 3.36 -4.15 3.94
C GLN A 186 4.88 -4.17 3.90
N ALA A 187 5.52 -3.55 2.88
CA ALA A 187 6.93 -3.76 2.60
C ALA A 187 7.73 -2.46 2.41
N HIS A 188 7.34 -1.37 3.08
CA HIS A 188 8.12 -0.14 3.09
C HIS A 188 9.55 -0.41 3.59
N GLY A 189 10.56 -0.06 2.76
CA GLY A 189 11.96 -0.28 3.09
C GLY A 189 12.50 -1.69 2.84
N CYS A 190 11.67 -2.63 2.36
CA CYS A 190 12.13 -3.94 1.95
C CYS A 190 12.98 -3.86 0.67
N LYS A 191 13.99 -4.71 0.56
CA LYS A 191 14.90 -4.75 -0.59
C LYS A 191 14.94 -6.12 -1.23
N HIS A 192 15.03 -6.12 -2.54
CA HIS A 192 15.45 -7.29 -3.32
C HIS A 192 16.96 -7.52 -3.13
N ILE A 193 17.44 -8.73 -3.41
CA ILE A 193 18.85 -9.11 -3.24
C ILE A 193 19.82 -8.26 -4.09
N ASP A 194 19.36 -7.65 -5.18
CA ASP A 194 20.15 -6.76 -6.03
C ASP A 194 20.23 -5.32 -5.51
N GLY A 195 19.63 -5.04 -4.35
CA GLY A 195 19.65 -3.75 -3.68
C GLY A 195 18.49 -2.82 -4.03
N ARG A 196 17.66 -3.10 -5.07
CA ARG A 196 16.48 -2.29 -5.38
C ARG A 196 15.43 -2.43 -4.26
N MET A 197 14.78 -1.34 -3.91
CA MET A 197 13.65 -1.40 -2.99
C MET A 197 12.40 -1.94 -3.67
N THR A 198 11.60 -2.72 -2.93
CA THR A 198 10.24 -3.03 -3.32
C THR A 198 9.44 -1.74 -3.46
N GLY A 199 8.60 -1.66 -4.46
CA GLY A 199 7.95 -0.42 -4.86
C GLY A 199 8.66 0.33 -6.00
N SER A 200 9.87 -0.13 -6.41
CA SER A 200 10.60 0.40 -7.58
C SER A 200 11.05 -0.68 -8.57
N ILE A 201 10.65 -1.93 -8.34
CA ILE A 201 11.09 -3.08 -9.15
C ILE A 201 10.21 -3.25 -10.38
N GLY A 202 8.90 -3.10 -10.22
CA GLY A 202 7.91 -3.21 -11.27
C GLY A 202 7.67 -1.92 -12.07
N ASP A 203 6.63 -1.91 -12.89
CA ASP A 203 6.20 -0.74 -13.67
C ASP A 203 5.54 0.32 -12.79
N ALA A 204 4.83 -0.10 -11.73
CA ALA A 204 4.20 0.76 -10.72
C ALA A 204 3.98 0.00 -9.42
N ALA A 205 3.89 0.72 -8.32
CA ALA A 205 3.58 0.16 -7.02
C ALA A 205 2.56 0.99 -6.24
N GLY A 206 1.65 0.30 -5.55
CA GLY A 206 0.73 0.89 -4.58
C GLY A 206 1.26 0.74 -3.16
N HIS A 207 1.17 1.81 -2.38
CA HIS A 207 1.63 1.89 -1.00
C HIS A 207 0.46 2.27 -0.09
N SER A 208 0.45 1.73 1.12
CA SER A 208 -0.54 2.05 2.15
C SER A 208 0.16 2.63 3.37
N PHE A 209 -0.32 3.76 3.84
CA PHE A 209 0.12 4.39 5.08
C PHE A 209 -0.97 4.31 6.16
N TYR A 210 -1.83 3.27 6.13
CA TYR A 210 -2.74 2.99 7.23
C TYR A 210 -1.96 2.99 8.56
N PRO A 211 -2.50 3.56 9.66
CA PRO A 211 -1.74 3.79 10.90
C PRO A 211 -1.00 2.57 11.46
N GLY A 212 -1.52 1.37 11.27
CA GLY A 212 -0.90 0.11 11.70
C GLY A 212 0.16 -0.46 10.76
N LYS A 213 0.50 0.21 9.66
CA LYS A 213 1.59 -0.21 8.76
C LYS A 213 2.95 0.12 9.36
N ASN A 214 4.02 -0.51 8.87
CA ASN A 214 5.38 -0.24 9.33
C ASN A 214 5.86 1.21 9.05
N LEU A 215 5.23 1.89 8.09
CA LEU A 215 5.25 3.34 7.94
C LEU A 215 3.79 3.79 7.87
N GLY A 216 3.26 4.30 8.98
CA GLY A 216 1.86 4.68 9.15
C GLY A 216 1.68 6.19 9.27
N ALA A 217 0.64 6.72 8.62
CA ALA A 217 0.17 8.09 8.77
C ALA A 217 -0.69 8.24 10.03
N LEU A 218 -1.09 9.47 10.34
CA LEU A 218 -2.04 9.77 11.43
C LEU A 218 -3.50 9.48 11.08
N GLY A 219 -3.75 8.89 9.94
CA GLY A 219 -5.05 8.47 9.42
C GLY A 219 -4.87 7.60 8.18
N ASP A 220 -5.85 7.57 7.29
CA ASP A 220 -5.66 6.89 6.02
C ASP A 220 -4.71 7.66 5.11
N GLY A 221 -3.86 6.92 4.41
CA GLY A 221 -2.93 7.45 3.43
C GLY A 221 -2.48 6.38 2.45
N GLY A 222 -2.11 6.81 1.26
CA GLY A 222 -1.53 5.96 0.23
C GLY A 222 -0.72 6.74 -0.78
N ALA A 223 0.06 6.03 -1.58
CA ALA A 223 0.77 6.60 -2.71
C ALA A 223 0.96 5.57 -3.82
N VAL A 224 1.20 6.08 -5.02
CA VAL A 224 1.70 5.29 -6.14
C VAL A 224 3.11 5.74 -6.47
N THR A 225 4.02 4.79 -6.65
CA THR A 225 5.36 5.04 -7.20
C THR A 225 5.51 4.44 -8.59
N THR A 226 6.19 5.13 -9.49
CA THR A 226 6.43 4.67 -10.87
C THR A 226 7.58 5.43 -11.52
N ASN A 227 8.14 4.87 -12.57
CA ASN A 227 9.09 5.55 -13.44
C ASN A 227 8.44 6.08 -14.74
N ASP A 228 7.15 5.82 -14.95
CA ASP A 228 6.38 6.25 -16.12
C ASP A 228 5.68 7.58 -15.84
N GLU A 229 6.10 8.62 -16.53
CA GLU A 229 5.54 9.96 -16.40
C GLU A 229 4.08 10.05 -16.85
N ALA A 230 3.72 9.34 -17.92
CA ALA A 230 2.35 9.34 -18.42
C ALA A 230 1.40 8.68 -17.42
N LEU A 231 1.83 7.58 -16.81
CA LEU A 231 1.10 6.89 -15.74
C LEU A 231 0.93 7.81 -14.53
N ALA A 232 2.01 8.43 -14.04
CA ALA A 232 1.97 9.33 -12.87
C ALA A 232 1.03 10.52 -13.10
N LYS A 233 1.10 11.18 -14.26
CA LYS A 233 0.20 12.30 -14.63
C LYS A 233 -1.26 11.87 -14.72
N THR A 234 -1.52 10.68 -15.26
CA THR A 234 -2.88 10.13 -15.37
C THR A 234 -3.45 9.81 -13.99
N ILE A 235 -2.67 9.17 -13.12
CA ILE A 235 -3.06 8.85 -11.73
C ILE A 235 -3.36 10.14 -10.95
N ARG A 236 -2.51 11.16 -11.04
CA ARG A 236 -2.74 12.45 -10.37
C ARG A 236 -4.03 13.11 -10.80
N ALA A 237 -4.36 13.04 -12.09
CA ALA A 237 -5.64 13.54 -12.58
C ALA A 237 -6.82 12.72 -12.07
N LEU A 238 -6.76 11.39 -12.14
CA LEU A 238 -7.81 10.47 -11.69
C LEU A 238 -8.12 10.65 -10.19
N ALA A 239 -7.09 10.77 -9.36
CA ALA A 239 -7.22 10.99 -7.92
C ALA A 239 -7.80 12.38 -7.57
N ASN A 240 -7.88 13.29 -8.53
CA ASN A 240 -8.45 14.63 -8.38
C ASN A 240 -9.59 14.87 -9.38
N TYR A 241 -10.66 14.07 -9.31
CA TYR A 241 -11.85 14.15 -10.15
C TYR A 241 -11.61 14.00 -11.66
N GLY A 242 -10.46 13.50 -12.10
CA GLY A 242 -10.08 13.46 -13.53
C GLY A 242 -9.55 14.78 -14.08
N SER A 243 -9.23 15.74 -13.21
CA SER A 243 -8.81 17.09 -13.57
C SER A 243 -7.31 17.18 -13.84
N GLN A 244 -6.93 17.57 -15.03
CA GLN A 244 -5.53 17.87 -15.37
C GLN A 244 -5.15 19.32 -15.02
N LYS A 245 -6.10 20.22 -15.05
CA LYS A 245 -5.99 21.62 -14.61
C LYS A 245 -7.38 22.14 -14.24
N LYS A 246 -7.42 23.20 -13.47
CA LYS A 246 -8.67 23.79 -12.95
C LYS A 246 -9.77 23.86 -14.02
N TYR A 247 -10.91 23.24 -13.75
CA TYR A 247 -12.09 23.16 -14.61
C TYR A 247 -11.91 22.36 -15.93
N VAL A 248 -10.83 21.61 -16.12
CA VAL A 248 -10.62 20.73 -17.28
C VAL A 248 -10.55 19.29 -16.81
N PHE A 249 -11.62 18.54 -17.06
CA PHE A 249 -11.78 17.14 -16.66
C PHE A 249 -11.60 16.25 -17.89
N LYS A 250 -10.48 15.53 -17.94
CA LYS A 250 -10.15 14.63 -19.06
C LYS A 250 -10.65 13.22 -18.79
N TYR A 251 -10.70 12.82 -17.53
CA TYR A 251 -11.03 11.46 -17.10
C TYR A 251 -12.21 11.46 -16.13
N THR A 252 -12.85 10.31 -15.95
CA THR A 252 -13.81 10.08 -14.86
C THR A 252 -13.03 9.62 -13.63
N GLY A 253 -12.70 10.57 -12.75
CA GLY A 253 -11.96 10.34 -11.51
C GLY A 253 -12.81 10.49 -10.26
N ARG A 254 -12.16 10.39 -9.09
CA ARG A 254 -12.76 10.59 -7.76
C ARG A 254 -11.94 11.58 -6.94
N ASN A 255 -12.50 11.99 -5.80
CA ASN A 255 -11.72 12.60 -4.74
C ASN A 255 -10.95 11.50 -3.98
N SER A 256 -9.65 11.43 -4.21
CA SER A 256 -8.76 10.44 -3.62
C SER A 256 -7.37 11.05 -3.41
N ARG A 257 -7.33 12.14 -2.66
CA ARG A 257 -6.10 12.91 -2.40
C ARG A 257 -5.58 12.56 -1.02
N LEU A 258 -4.28 12.64 -0.87
CA LEU A 258 -3.63 12.67 0.42
C LEU A 258 -3.69 14.13 0.93
N ASP A 259 -4.01 14.34 2.19
CA ASP A 259 -4.02 15.67 2.78
C ASP A 259 -2.70 16.00 3.50
N GLU A 260 -2.51 17.30 3.80
CA GLU A 260 -1.26 17.82 4.36
C GLU A 260 -1.03 17.42 5.83
N ILE A 261 -2.06 16.98 6.55
CA ILE A 261 -1.98 16.67 7.99
C ILE A 261 -1.51 15.24 8.23
N HIS A 262 -1.84 14.34 7.31
CA HIS A 262 -1.51 12.91 7.43
C HIS A 262 -0.08 12.55 6.98
N LEU A 263 0.65 13.52 6.46
CA LEU A 263 1.98 13.35 5.89
C LEU A 263 3.10 13.36 6.92
#